data_e18f00ee93262fcfd9275465c7b18755
#
_entry.id   e18f00ee93262fcfd9275465c7b18755
#
_cell.length_a   1.000
_cell.length_b   1.000
_cell.length_c   1.000
_cell.angle_alpha   90.00
_cell.angle_beta   90.00
_cell.angle_gamma   90.00
#
_symmetry.space_group_name_H-M   'P 1'
#
loop_
_entity.id
_entity.type
_entity.pdbx_description
1 polymer ?
#
loop_
_entity_poly.entity_id
_entity_poly.type
_entity_poly.pdbx_seq_one_letter_code
_entity_poly.pdbx_strand_id
1 'polypeptide(L)'
;PGEVINLFMDYETFGEHQTADTGIFEFMRALPKAILAKKNGLEFATVTEAAKKHQPVAVLHCPHVMSWADEERDVTAWLGNELQNEAFSKLYAQKEKIAALKSPDFDYVWSFMQTSDHFYYMATKWLSDGDVHSYFNPYDSAYDAFINYMNVLSDFIIELDKAVAAKAAKKRA
;
A
#
# COMPACT_ATOMS: atom_id res chain seq x y z
N PRO A 1 30.90 -13.27 2.97
CA PRO A 1 30.51 -12.46 1.79
C PRO A 1 29.05 -12.77 1.45
N GLY A 2 28.25 -11.73 1.16
CA GLY A 2 26.87 -11.90 0.75
C GLY A 2 26.79 -12.38 -0.71
N GLU A 3 25.74 -13.14 -1.01
CA GLU A 3 25.49 -13.67 -2.36
C GLU A 3 24.40 -12.88 -3.10
N VAL A 4 23.59 -12.10 -2.37
CA VAL A 4 22.47 -11.32 -2.90
C VAL A 4 22.57 -9.88 -2.43
N ILE A 5 22.32 -8.94 -3.33
CA ILE A 5 22.14 -7.53 -3.06
C ILE A 5 20.72 -7.18 -3.42
N ASN A 6 19.90 -6.80 -2.43
CA ASN A 6 18.54 -6.34 -2.64
C ASN A 6 18.52 -4.82 -2.82
N LEU A 7 17.76 -4.36 -3.80
CA LEU A 7 17.50 -2.95 -4.03
C LEU A 7 16.03 -2.67 -3.71
N PHE A 8 15.80 -1.93 -2.64
CA PHE A 8 14.47 -1.48 -2.21
C PHE A 8 14.45 0.03 -2.21
N MET A 9 13.54 0.60 -2.96
CA MET A 9 13.35 2.05 -3.02
C MET A 9 11.99 2.36 -3.62
N ASP A 10 11.47 3.53 -3.31
CA ASP A 10 10.23 4.03 -3.85
C ASP A 10 10.40 4.50 -5.31
N TYR A 11 9.37 4.32 -6.13
CA TYR A 11 9.43 4.68 -7.55
C TYR A 11 9.59 6.19 -7.77
N GLU A 12 9.04 7.02 -6.90
CA GLU A 12 9.15 8.48 -6.93
C GLU A 12 10.59 8.98 -6.77
N THR A 13 11.51 8.13 -6.34
CA THR A 13 12.94 8.41 -6.42
C THR A 13 13.35 8.84 -7.84
N PHE A 14 12.73 8.24 -8.86
CA PHE A 14 13.04 8.44 -10.27
C PHE A 14 12.03 9.37 -10.95
N GLY A 15 12.21 10.66 -10.83
CA GLY A 15 11.41 11.67 -11.51
C GLY A 15 10.78 12.71 -10.59
N GLU A 16 10.63 12.40 -9.32
CA GLU A 16 10.14 13.34 -8.30
C GLU A 16 11.29 13.79 -7.38
N HIS A 17 11.90 12.88 -6.61
CA HIS A 17 13.03 13.22 -5.74
C HIS A 17 14.30 13.49 -6.55
N GLN A 18 14.52 12.76 -7.62
CA GLN A 18 15.60 12.96 -8.58
C GLN A 18 15.01 13.29 -9.95
N THR A 19 14.97 14.57 -10.27
CA THR A 19 14.42 15.08 -11.52
C THR A 19 15.36 14.83 -12.72
N ALA A 20 14.87 15.03 -13.94
CA ALA A 20 15.61 14.71 -15.18
C ALA A 20 16.96 15.44 -15.27
N ASP A 21 17.04 16.66 -14.74
CA ASP A 21 18.25 17.48 -14.75
C ASP A 21 19.37 16.94 -13.83
N THR A 22 19.05 16.05 -12.89
CA THR A 22 20.05 15.37 -12.06
C THR A 22 20.82 14.27 -12.82
N GLY A 23 20.35 13.90 -14.02
CA GLY A 23 20.93 12.80 -14.80
C GLY A 23 20.47 11.40 -14.35
N ILE A 24 19.43 11.31 -13.50
CA ILE A 24 18.96 10.03 -12.93
C ILE A 24 18.50 9.05 -14.02
N PHE A 25 17.85 9.53 -15.08
CA PHE A 25 17.36 8.66 -16.15
C PHE A 25 18.50 8.13 -17.04
N GLU A 26 19.55 8.92 -17.26
CA GLU A 26 20.76 8.48 -17.94
C GLU A 26 21.50 7.43 -17.10
N PHE A 27 21.58 7.65 -15.80
CA PHE A 27 22.11 6.67 -14.86
C PHE A 27 21.33 5.34 -14.94
N MET A 28 20.01 5.38 -14.91
CA MET A 28 19.16 4.19 -15.00
C MET A 28 19.34 3.43 -16.31
N ARG A 29 19.52 4.13 -17.44
CA ARG A 29 19.80 3.49 -18.73
C ARG A 29 21.19 2.86 -18.78
N ALA A 30 22.17 3.47 -18.13
CA ALA A 30 23.56 3.00 -18.15
C ALA A 30 23.83 1.87 -17.15
N LEU A 31 23.15 1.86 -16.00
CA LEU A 31 23.42 0.98 -14.89
C LEU A 31 23.40 -0.52 -15.24
N PRO A 32 22.35 -1.07 -15.91
CA PRO A 32 22.30 -2.49 -16.24
C PRO A 32 23.49 -2.91 -17.13
N LYS A 33 23.79 -2.12 -18.13
CA LYS A 33 24.91 -2.38 -19.04
C LYS A 33 26.25 -2.31 -18.31
N ALA A 34 26.43 -1.34 -17.43
CA ALA A 34 27.66 -1.16 -16.66
C ALA A 34 27.92 -2.33 -15.69
N ILE A 35 26.86 -2.83 -15.05
CA ILE A 35 26.95 -4.00 -14.15
C ILE A 35 27.35 -5.24 -14.93
N LEU A 36 26.66 -5.55 -16.03
CA LEU A 36 26.89 -6.76 -16.83
C LEU A 36 28.22 -6.73 -17.59
N ALA A 37 28.73 -5.55 -17.95
CA ALA A 37 30.01 -5.41 -18.61
C ALA A 37 31.22 -5.71 -17.69
N LYS A 38 31.05 -5.52 -16.39
CA LYS A 38 32.10 -5.81 -15.42
C LYS A 38 32.11 -7.29 -15.10
N LYS A 39 32.80 -8.12 -15.78
CA LYS A 39 32.97 -9.59 -15.56
C LYS A 39 33.31 -9.95 -14.09
N ASN A 40 32.55 -9.45 -13.15
CA ASN A 40 32.73 -9.59 -11.70
C ASN A 40 31.75 -10.61 -11.06
N GLY A 41 31.02 -11.37 -11.90
CA GLY A 41 30.09 -12.40 -11.46
C GLY A 41 28.73 -11.87 -10.99
N LEU A 42 28.46 -10.56 -11.15
CA LEU A 42 27.12 -10.01 -10.86
C LEU A 42 26.16 -10.32 -12.00
N GLU A 43 24.95 -10.70 -11.63
CA GLU A 43 23.81 -10.93 -12.53
C GLU A 43 22.54 -10.33 -11.93
N PHE A 44 21.57 -10.01 -12.77
CA PHE A 44 20.24 -9.64 -12.31
C PHE A 44 19.41 -10.88 -12.12
N ALA A 45 18.61 -10.87 -11.05
CA ALA A 45 17.64 -11.93 -10.76
C ALA A 45 16.35 -11.31 -10.22
N THR A 46 15.24 -11.95 -10.53
CA THR A 46 13.98 -11.65 -9.84
C THR A 46 14.04 -12.20 -8.41
N VAL A 47 13.17 -11.69 -7.53
CA VAL A 47 13.03 -12.19 -6.14
C VAL A 47 12.76 -13.69 -6.12
N THR A 48 11.93 -14.19 -7.05
CA THR A 48 11.60 -15.62 -7.16
C THR A 48 12.81 -16.47 -7.57
N GLU A 49 13.63 -16.00 -8.50
CA GLU A 49 14.86 -16.69 -8.93
C GLU A 49 15.88 -16.73 -7.80
N ALA A 50 16.09 -15.61 -7.11
CA ALA A 50 16.97 -15.54 -5.95
C ALA A 50 16.52 -16.50 -4.84
N ALA A 51 15.21 -16.52 -4.52
CA ALA A 51 14.65 -17.43 -3.51
C ALA A 51 14.77 -18.92 -3.87
N LYS A 52 14.78 -19.27 -5.17
CA LYS A 52 15.01 -20.66 -5.62
C LYS A 52 16.47 -21.05 -5.61
N LYS A 53 17.36 -20.09 -5.89
CA LYS A 53 18.81 -20.33 -6.04
C LYS A 53 19.53 -20.37 -4.68
N HIS A 54 19.07 -19.59 -3.72
CA HIS A 54 19.74 -19.45 -2.42
C HIS A 54 18.88 -20.00 -1.29
N GLN A 55 19.52 -20.65 -0.33
CA GLN A 55 18.84 -21.16 0.87
C GLN A 55 18.69 -20.02 1.90
N PRO A 56 17.57 -19.96 2.63
CA PRO A 56 17.44 -19.04 3.76
C PRO A 56 18.53 -19.31 4.81
N VAL A 57 19.17 -18.26 5.28
CA VAL A 57 20.25 -18.33 6.28
C VAL A 57 19.78 -18.11 7.70
N ALA A 58 18.61 -17.47 7.87
CA ALA A 58 18.02 -17.19 9.19
C ALA A 58 16.53 -16.90 9.03
N VAL A 59 15.80 -16.92 10.16
CA VAL A 59 14.44 -16.43 10.28
C VAL A 59 14.48 -14.94 10.65
N LEU A 60 13.82 -14.10 9.86
CA LEU A 60 13.62 -12.70 10.23
C LEU A 60 12.43 -12.63 11.20
N HIS A 61 12.69 -12.19 12.43
CA HIS A 61 11.68 -11.98 13.44
C HIS A 61 11.28 -10.51 13.51
N CYS A 62 10.02 -10.22 13.18
CA CYS A 62 9.41 -8.89 13.29
C CYS A 62 8.28 -8.93 14.33
N PRO A 63 8.56 -8.68 15.62
CA PRO A 63 7.57 -8.83 16.70
C PRO A 63 6.52 -7.72 16.73
N HIS A 64 6.78 -6.62 16.05
CA HIS A 64 5.90 -5.44 16.04
C HIS A 64 5.55 -5.06 14.60
N VAL A 65 4.37 -4.46 14.43
CA VAL A 65 4.02 -3.81 13.18
C VAL A 65 4.91 -2.59 13.03
N MET A 66 5.55 -2.45 11.87
CA MET A 66 6.47 -1.35 11.58
C MET A 66 6.27 -0.84 10.16
N SER A 67 6.62 0.41 9.94
CA SER A 67 6.69 1.02 8.62
C SER A 67 7.96 1.87 8.51
N TRP A 68 8.22 2.41 7.33
CA TRP A 68 9.28 3.42 7.16
C TRP A 68 8.76 4.85 7.43
N ALA A 69 7.44 5.03 7.51
CA ALA A 69 6.83 6.34 7.61
C ALA A 69 7.00 6.95 9.00
N ASP A 70 7.24 8.26 9.00
CA ASP A 70 7.35 9.11 10.16
C ASP A 70 8.48 8.72 11.15
N GLU A 71 8.68 9.49 12.21
CA GLU A 71 9.77 9.23 13.18
C GLU A 71 9.53 7.97 14.01
N GLU A 72 8.27 7.65 14.31
CA GLU A 72 7.90 6.50 15.12
C GLU A 72 8.12 5.16 14.42
N ARG A 73 8.22 5.13 13.10
CA ARG A 73 8.39 3.90 12.30
C ARG A 73 7.37 2.82 12.59
N ASP A 74 6.17 3.23 12.97
CA ASP A 74 5.02 2.38 13.25
C ASP A 74 3.89 2.61 12.22
N VAL A 75 2.63 2.29 12.55
CA VAL A 75 1.48 2.49 11.64
C VAL A 75 0.57 3.64 12.06
N THR A 76 1.00 4.49 12.98
CA THR A 76 0.15 5.59 13.47
C THR A 76 -0.13 6.68 12.45
N ALA A 77 0.62 6.73 11.36
CA ALA A 77 0.30 7.56 10.20
C ALA A 77 -1.06 7.17 9.58
N TRP A 78 -1.47 5.90 9.65
CA TRP A 78 -2.71 5.37 9.08
C TRP A 78 -3.74 4.93 10.10
N LEU A 79 -3.33 4.62 11.35
CA LEU A 79 -4.16 4.08 12.42
C LEU A 79 -3.91 4.78 13.76
N GLY A 80 -3.54 6.06 13.72
CA GLY A 80 -3.12 6.83 14.89
C GLY A 80 -4.25 7.57 15.62
N ASN A 81 -5.44 7.69 15.04
CA ASN A 81 -6.56 8.40 15.65
C ASN A 81 -7.89 7.65 15.49
N GLU A 82 -8.94 8.16 16.14
CA GLU A 82 -10.26 7.52 16.13
C GLU A 82 -10.92 7.51 14.75
N LEU A 83 -10.73 8.55 13.93
CA LEU A 83 -11.29 8.63 12.57
C LEU A 83 -10.73 7.50 11.70
N GLN A 84 -9.42 7.35 11.71
CA GLN A 84 -8.71 6.30 10.97
C GLN A 84 -9.15 4.91 11.43
N ASN A 85 -9.19 4.68 12.74
CA ASN A 85 -9.54 3.39 13.32
C ASN A 85 -11.01 3.02 13.07
N GLU A 86 -11.92 3.99 13.11
CA GLU A 86 -13.33 3.76 12.78
C GLU A 86 -13.51 3.39 11.31
N ALA A 87 -12.91 4.16 10.39
CA ALA A 87 -12.98 3.90 8.96
C ALA A 87 -12.41 2.52 8.61
N PHE A 88 -11.22 2.20 9.13
CA PHE A 88 -10.56 0.91 8.94
C PHE A 88 -11.41 -0.24 9.48
N SER A 89 -11.90 -0.14 10.70
CA SER A 89 -12.69 -1.20 11.33
C SER A 89 -13.98 -1.46 10.58
N LYS A 90 -14.70 -0.41 10.16
CA LYS A 90 -15.94 -0.53 9.38
C LYS A 90 -15.70 -1.17 8.01
N LEU A 91 -14.62 -0.79 7.32
CA LEU A 91 -14.26 -1.40 6.04
C LEU A 91 -14.01 -2.90 6.21
N TYR A 92 -13.12 -3.26 7.11
CA TYR A 92 -12.72 -4.67 7.28
C TYR A 92 -13.80 -5.55 7.91
N ALA A 93 -14.79 -4.97 8.60
CA ALA A 93 -15.97 -5.69 9.04
C ALA A 93 -16.79 -6.28 7.87
N GLN A 94 -16.61 -5.80 6.64
CA GLN A 94 -17.32 -6.32 5.46
C GLN A 94 -16.62 -7.52 4.79
N LYS A 95 -15.40 -7.85 5.18
CA LYS A 95 -14.55 -8.88 4.55
C LYS A 95 -15.28 -10.20 4.30
N GLU A 96 -15.96 -10.74 5.30
CA GLU A 96 -16.63 -12.03 5.19
C GLU A 96 -17.83 -11.98 4.23
N LYS A 97 -18.58 -10.88 4.20
CA LYS A 97 -19.69 -10.68 3.25
C LYS A 97 -19.20 -10.66 1.82
N ILE A 98 -18.11 -9.93 1.57
CA ILE A 98 -17.49 -9.80 0.24
C ILE A 98 -16.98 -11.15 -0.22
N ALA A 99 -16.21 -11.85 0.61
CA ALA A 99 -15.71 -13.19 0.31
C ALA A 99 -16.84 -14.20 0.02
N ALA A 100 -17.95 -14.11 0.74
CA ALA A 100 -19.12 -14.97 0.52
C ALA A 100 -19.91 -14.60 -0.75
N LEU A 101 -19.92 -13.31 -1.11
CA LEU A 101 -20.63 -12.82 -2.30
C LEU A 101 -19.96 -13.29 -3.59
N LYS A 102 -18.62 -13.33 -3.63
CA LYS A 102 -17.81 -13.71 -4.80
C LYS A 102 -18.19 -12.90 -6.05
N SER A 103 -18.28 -11.60 -5.92
CA SER A 103 -18.61 -10.67 -6.99
C SER A 103 -17.37 -9.83 -7.35
N PRO A 104 -16.85 -9.94 -8.59
CA PRO A 104 -15.70 -9.14 -9.02
C PRO A 104 -15.90 -7.64 -8.84
N ASP A 105 -17.12 -7.14 -9.04
CA ASP A 105 -17.42 -5.70 -8.91
C ASP A 105 -17.26 -5.23 -7.45
N PHE A 106 -17.77 -6.00 -6.49
CA PHE A 106 -17.60 -5.68 -5.07
C PHE A 106 -16.15 -5.89 -4.62
N ASP A 107 -15.46 -6.92 -5.09
CA ASP A 107 -14.04 -7.14 -4.83
C ASP A 107 -13.20 -5.96 -5.34
N TYR A 108 -13.52 -5.45 -6.53
CA TYR A 108 -12.84 -4.31 -7.14
C TYR A 108 -13.00 -3.05 -6.30
N VAL A 109 -14.23 -2.63 -5.99
CA VAL A 109 -14.49 -1.43 -5.18
C VAL A 109 -13.85 -1.54 -3.80
N TRP A 110 -14.00 -2.70 -3.15
CA TRP A 110 -13.41 -2.95 -1.83
C TRP A 110 -11.88 -2.85 -1.84
N SER A 111 -11.24 -3.31 -2.92
CA SER A 111 -9.79 -3.20 -3.10
C SER A 111 -9.35 -1.73 -3.17
N PHE A 112 -10.07 -0.89 -3.90
CA PHE A 112 -9.77 0.55 -3.95
C PHE A 112 -9.96 1.25 -2.60
N MET A 113 -10.99 0.88 -1.86
CA MET A 113 -11.22 1.44 -0.53
C MET A 113 -10.15 1.09 0.50
N GLN A 114 -9.30 0.09 0.22
CA GLN A 114 -8.17 -0.30 1.06
C GLN A 114 -6.89 0.50 0.77
N THR A 115 -6.90 1.42 -0.20
CA THR A 115 -5.75 2.27 -0.50
C THR A 115 -5.33 3.03 0.75
N SER A 116 -4.06 2.95 1.10
CA SER A 116 -3.50 3.49 2.35
C SER A 116 -3.70 4.99 2.48
N ASP A 117 -3.66 5.73 1.37
CA ASP A 117 -3.82 7.19 1.36
C ASP A 117 -5.16 7.64 1.93
N HIS A 118 -6.23 6.88 1.75
CA HIS A 118 -7.52 7.21 2.36
C HIS A 118 -7.42 7.37 3.89
N PHE A 119 -6.67 6.49 4.54
CA PHE A 119 -6.47 6.54 5.98
C PHE A 119 -5.44 7.59 6.36
N TYR A 120 -4.39 7.75 5.55
CA TYR A 120 -3.37 8.77 5.77
C TYR A 120 -3.94 10.19 5.75
N TYR A 121 -4.85 10.50 4.83
CA TYR A 121 -5.51 11.81 4.75
C TYR A 121 -6.40 12.15 5.95
N MET A 122 -6.76 11.15 6.76
CA MET A 122 -7.49 11.31 8.03
C MET A 122 -6.55 11.53 9.23
N ALA A 123 -5.23 11.56 9.04
CA ALA A 123 -4.28 11.77 10.12
C ALA A 123 -4.40 13.20 10.68
N THR A 124 -4.41 13.30 12.00
CA THR A 124 -4.49 14.59 12.73
C THR A 124 -3.19 14.96 13.43
N LYS A 125 -2.21 14.05 13.44
CA LYS A 125 -0.88 14.32 13.99
C LYS A 125 -0.01 15.04 12.94
N TRP A 126 1.00 15.75 13.43
CA TRP A 126 2.07 16.23 12.57
C TRP A 126 2.90 15.03 12.08
N LEU A 127 3.14 14.97 10.77
CA LEU A 127 3.93 13.93 10.14
C LEU A 127 5.23 14.56 9.64
N SER A 128 6.37 14.11 10.12
CA SER A 128 7.68 14.66 9.74
C SER A 128 8.03 14.34 8.28
N ASP A 129 7.55 13.19 7.79
CA ASP A 129 7.68 12.74 6.40
C ASP A 129 6.51 13.21 5.51
N GLY A 130 5.68 14.14 6.02
CA GLY A 130 4.32 14.39 5.55
C GLY A 130 4.18 15.17 4.25
N ASP A 131 5.24 15.77 3.74
CA ASP A 131 5.12 16.66 2.56
C ASP A 131 4.69 15.90 1.30
N VAL A 132 5.11 14.66 1.12
CA VAL A 132 4.75 13.86 -0.07
C VAL A 132 3.25 13.57 -0.09
N HIS A 133 2.70 13.10 1.01
CA HIS A 133 1.27 12.75 1.07
C HIS A 133 0.37 13.99 1.17
N SER A 134 0.80 15.07 1.81
CA SER A 134 0.07 16.32 1.83
C SER A 134 -0.03 16.95 0.45
N TYR A 135 0.99 16.77 -0.38
CA TYR A 135 1.01 17.26 -1.75
C TYR A 135 -0.10 16.65 -2.62
N PHE A 136 -0.42 15.39 -2.41
CA PHE A 136 -1.48 14.68 -3.16
C PHE A 136 -2.83 14.67 -2.46
N ASN A 137 -2.92 15.21 -1.25
CA ASN A 137 -4.16 15.24 -0.47
C ASN A 137 -5.19 16.18 -1.12
N PRO A 138 -6.34 15.68 -1.60
CA PRO A 138 -7.36 16.50 -2.21
C PRO A 138 -8.29 17.19 -1.19
N TYR A 139 -8.10 16.96 0.11
CA TYR A 139 -8.98 17.44 1.18
C TYR A 139 -8.35 18.58 1.96
N ASP A 140 -9.18 19.53 2.38
CA ASP A 140 -8.75 20.67 3.19
C ASP A 140 -8.48 20.28 4.66
N SER A 141 -9.06 19.18 5.12
CA SER A 141 -8.87 18.68 6.48
C SER A 141 -9.01 17.17 6.58
N ALA A 142 -8.46 16.60 7.67
CA ALA A 142 -8.65 15.20 8.02
C ALA A 142 -10.13 14.83 8.23
N TYR A 143 -10.94 15.78 8.69
CA TYR A 143 -12.37 15.58 8.87
C TYR A 143 -13.11 15.50 7.54
N ASP A 144 -12.73 16.32 6.55
CA ASP A 144 -13.31 16.25 5.20
C ASP A 144 -12.96 14.92 4.54
N ALA A 145 -11.71 14.47 4.69
CA ALA A 145 -11.29 13.14 4.22
C ALA A 145 -12.14 12.04 4.85
N PHE A 146 -12.34 12.08 6.17
CA PHE A 146 -13.16 11.10 6.90
C PHE A 146 -14.60 11.13 6.45
N ILE A 147 -15.23 12.30 6.36
CA ILE A 147 -16.65 12.43 5.97
C ILE A 147 -16.86 11.87 4.56
N ASN A 148 -15.99 12.24 3.60
CA ASN A 148 -16.10 11.76 2.24
C ASN A 148 -15.91 10.24 2.16
N TYR A 149 -14.89 9.72 2.80
CA TYR A 149 -14.64 8.27 2.84
C TYR A 149 -15.80 7.50 3.46
N MET A 150 -16.32 7.98 4.61
CA MET A 150 -17.41 7.32 5.32
C MET A 150 -18.74 7.37 4.56
N ASN A 151 -18.97 8.40 3.76
CA ASN A 151 -20.13 8.48 2.85
C ASN A 151 -20.04 7.38 1.78
N VAL A 152 -18.90 7.25 1.12
CA VAL A 152 -18.66 6.21 0.12
C VAL A 152 -18.76 4.81 0.74
N LEU A 153 -18.14 4.61 1.91
CA LEU A 153 -18.19 3.33 2.62
C LEU A 153 -19.61 2.96 3.02
N SER A 154 -20.41 3.93 3.48
CA SER A 154 -21.79 3.70 3.88
C SER A 154 -22.67 3.28 2.70
N ASP A 155 -22.53 3.94 1.56
CA ASP A 155 -23.22 3.56 0.33
C ASP A 155 -22.80 2.15 -0.13
N PHE A 156 -21.50 1.88 -0.15
CA PHE A 156 -20.96 0.56 -0.47
C PHE A 156 -21.56 -0.55 0.43
N ILE A 157 -21.65 -0.32 1.74
CA ILE A 157 -22.23 -1.29 2.69
C ILE A 157 -23.70 -1.54 2.39
N ILE A 158 -24.48 -0.48 2.07
CA ILE A 158 -25.90 -0.61 1.71
C ILE A 158 -26.06 -1.48 0.47
N GLU A 159 -25.28 -1.23 -0.57
CA GLU A 159 -25.35 -2.02 -1.81
C GLU A 159 -24.86 -3.46 -1.61
N LEU A 160 -23.81 -3.66 -0.82
CA LEU A 160 -23.32 -4.97 -0.44
C LEU A 160 -24.39 -5.79 0.28
N ASP A 161 -25.07 -5.20 1.27
CA ASP A 161 -26.13 -5.87 2.04
C ASP A 161 -27.33 -6.26 1.16
N LYS A 162 -27.72 -5.40 0.22
CA LYS A 162 -28.74 -5.72 -0.80
C LYS A 162 -28.32 -6.91 -1.67
N ALA A 163 -27.07 -6.92 -2.14
CA ALA A 163 -26.54 -8.00 -2.98
C ALA A 163 -26.48 -9.34 -2.23
N VAL A 164 -26.03 -9.31 -0.96
CA VAL A 164 -26.00 -10.50 -0.10
C VAL A 164 -27.41 -11.06 0.13
N ALA A 165 -28.38 -10.19 0.43
CA ALA A 165 -29.79 -10.59 0.62
C ALA A 165 -30.38 -11.20 -0.65
N ALA A 166 -30.14 -10.61 -1.82
CA ALA A 166 -30.60 -11.12 -3.12
C ALA A 166 -29.99 -12.51 -3.43
N LYS A 167 -28.71 -12.72 -3.12
CA LYS A 167 -28.04 -14.00 -3.29
C LYS A 167 -28.62 -15.08 -2.36
N ALA A 168 -28.94 -14.71 -1.13
CA ALA A 168 -29.54 -15.62 -0.16
C ALA A 168 -30.97 -16.02 -0.57
N ALA A 169 -31.76 -15.10 -1.11
CA ALA A 169 -33.09 -15.38 -1.63
C ALA A 169 -33.06 -16.38 -2.80
N LYS A 170 -32.14 -16.17 -3.77
CA LYS A 170 -31.96 -17.09 -4.92
C LYS A 170 -31.53 -18.51 -4.51
N LYS A 171 -30.88 -18.67 -3.37
CA LYS A 171 -30.46 -19.99 -2.87
C LYS A 171 -31.60 -20.80 -2.21
N ARG A 172 -32.68 -20.10 -1.83
CA ARG A 172 -33.85 -20.71 -1.14
C ARG A 172 -35.00 -21.05 -2.12
N ALA A 173 -34.98 -20.49 -3.31
CA ALA A 173 -35.91 -20.75 -4.40
C ALA A 173 -35.38 -21.91 -5.30
#